data_bf1307d9a7cc0d51ec401cfc92e1ca84
#
_entry.id   bf1307d9a7cc0d51ec401cfc92e1ca84
#
_cell.length_a   1.000
_cell.length_b   1.000
_cell.length_c   1.000
_cell.angle_alpha   90.00
_cell.angle_beta   90.00
_cell.angle_gamma   90.00
#
_symmetry.space_group_name_H-M   'P 1'
#
loop_
_entity.id
_entity.type
_entity.pdbx_description
1 polymer ?
#
loop_
_entity_poly.entity_id
_entity_poly.type
_entity_poly.pdbx_seq_one_letter_code
_entity_poly.pdbx_strand_id
1 'polypeptide(L)'
;MTDHETGFVFAANLADLARQGQLTVQVDGHTLALFQHQDRIYAVDNRCPHMGFPLDRGSVCDGILTCHWHHARFDLTSGGSFDLWADDVPAYPVDVRAGEIWVNLAPPADTNAHHRERLEVGLEQDIPLLLGKSVLKLMEDRRNVAEPFRVGLSFGTRYRDGGWGQGLTMLTCFTNMAPLLDAEDRPR
;
A
#
# COMPACT_ATOMS: atom_id res chain seq x y z
N MET A 1 14.85 -1.40 -21.91
CA MET A 1 16.27 -1.31 -21.53
C MET A 1 16.29 -1.43 -20.01
N THR A 2 16.96 -2.44 -19.47
CA THR A 2 16.96 -2.72 -18.03
C THR A 2 18.33 -2.36 -17.47
N ASP A 3 18.38 -1.59 -16.41
CA ASP A 3 19.60 -1.32 -15.65
C ASP A 3 19.79 -2.49 -14.66
N HIS A 4 20.63 -3.46 -15.06
CA HIS A 4 20.84 -4.71 -14.31
C HIS A 4 21.51 -4.52 -12.94
N GLU A 5 22.12 -3.35 -12.65
CA GLU A 5 22.73 -3.08 -11.35
C GLU A 5 21.73 -2.55 -10.31
N THR A 6 20.69 -1.85 -10.76
CA THR A 6 19.75 -1.17 -9.86
C THR A 6 18.32 -1.74 -9.89
N GLY A 7 18.01 -2.63 -10.84
CA GLY A 7 16.67 -3.21 -11.00
C GLY A 7 15.63 -2.22 -11.56
N PHE A 8 16.06 -1.04 -12.03
CA PHE A 8 15.20 -0.08 -12.69
C PHE A 8 15.06 -0.36 -14.18
N VAL A 9 13.86 -0.18 -14.71
CA VAL A 9 13.51 -0.38 -16.12
C VAL A 9 13.06 0.96 -16.71
N PHE A 10 13.48 1.26 -17.94
CA PHE A 10 13.04 2.46 -18.65
C PHE A 10 11.51 2.41 -18.87
N ALA A 11 10.82 3.46 -18.49
CA ALA A 11 9.36 3.58 -18.61
C ALA A 11 8.92 4.59 -19.67
N ALA A 12 9.47 5.80 -19.66
CA ALA A 12 9.08 6.87 -20.58
C ALA A 12 10.10 8.02 -20.61
N ASN A 13 9.94 8.93 -21.58
CA ASN A 13 10.62 10.23 -21.53
C ASN A 13 9.83 11.22 -20.64
N LEU A 14 10.55 11.97 -19.84
CA LEU A 14 9.96 13.00 -18.97
C LEU A 14 9.17 14.05 -19.77
N ALA A 15 9.65 14.42 -20.96
CA ALA A 15 8.98 15.36 -21.84
C ALA A 15 7.60 14.87 -22.31
N ASP A 16 7.39 13.56 -22.44
CA ASP A 16 6.11 12.99 -22.84
C ASP A 16 5.10 13.08 -21.70
N LEU A 17 5.53 12.79 -20.47
CA LEU A 17 4.70 12.93 -19.28
C LEU A 17 4.37 14.41 -19.01
N ALA A 18 5.35 15.32 -19.13
CA ALA A 18 5.14 16.74 -18.89
C ALA A 18 4.10 17.38 -19.84
N ARG A 19 4.00 16.85 -21.07
CA ARG A 19 3.00 17.34 -22.05
C ARG A 19 1.56 16.91 -21.69
N GLN A 20 1.40 15.77 -21.05
CA GLN A 20 0.08 15.17 -20.81
C GLN A 20 -0.36 15.27 -19.34
N GLY A 21 0.58 15.50 -18.41
CA GLY A 21 0.35 15.50 -16.97
C GLY A 21 0.22 14.10 -16.37
N GLN A 22 -0.21 13.13 -17.18
CA GLN A 22 -0.30 11.71 -16.84
C GLN A 22 -0.07 10.86 -18.10
N LEU A 23 0.49 9.66 -17.94
CA LEU A 23 0.86 8.80 -19.05
C LEU A 23 0.71 7.33 -18.69
N THR A 24 0.10 6.54 -19.59
CA THR A 24 0.10 5.08 -19.45
C THR A 24 1.29 4.48 -20.19
N VAL A 25 2.00 3.57 -19.55
CA VAL A 25 3.15 2.86 -20.11
C VAL A 25 3.05 1.36 -19.88
N GLN A 26 3.65 0.61 -20.79
CA GLN A 26 3.82 -0.85 -20.66
C GLN A 26 5.30 -1.13 -20.36
N VAL A 27 5.57 -1.75 -19.22
CA VAL A 27 6.93 -2.05 -18.76
C VAL A 27 6.97 -3.48 -18.23
N ASP A 28 7.73 -4.36 -18.87
CA ASP A 28 7.94 -5.76 -18.47
C ASP A 28 6.64 -6.49 -18.08
N GLY A 29 5.59 -6.31 -18.89
CA GLY A 29 4.27 -6.95 -18.68
C GLY A 29 3.34 -6.22 -17.70
N HIS A 30 3.81 -5.15 -17.06
CA HIS A 30 3.00 -4.28 -16.20
C HIS A 30 2.43 -3.10 -16.98
N THR A 31 1.17 -2.76 -16.74
CA THR A 31 0.55 -1.53 -17.23
C THR A 31 0.57 -0.50 -16.11
N LEU A 32 1.41 0.53 -16.24
CA LEU A 32 1.59 1.55 -15.22
C LEU A 32 0.94 2.86 -15.63
N ALA A 33 0.41 3.59 -14.67
CA ALA A 33 0.04 4.99 -14.77
C ALA A 33 1.13 5.85 -14.12
N LEU A 34 1.73 6.72 -14.92
CA LEU A 34 2.68 7.72 -14.46
C LEU A 34 1.95 9.05 -14.23
N PHE A 35 2.22 9.70 -13.12
CA PHE A 35 1.67 11.00 -12.77
C PHE A 35 2.78 11.97 -12.43
N GLN A 36 2.66 13.20 -12.94
CA GLN A 36 3.45 14.33 -12.46
C GLN A 36 2.60 15.13 -11.47
N HIS A 37 3.07 15.21 -10.22
CA HIS A 37 2.42 16.03 -9.20
C HIS A 37 3.48 16.83 -8.46
N GLN A 38 3.33 18.16 -8.46
CA GLN A 38 4.37 19.08 -8.02
C GLN A 38 5.70 18.79 -8.79
N ASP A 39 6.82 18.67 -8.09
CA ASP A 39 8.13 18.42 -8.69
C ASP A 39 8.52 16.94 -8.68
N ARG A 40 7.56 16.02 -8.50
CA ARG A 40 7.79 14.59 -8.40
C ARG A 40 7.01 13.79 -9.42
N ILE A 41 7.60 12.65 -9.79
CA ILE A 41 6.96 11.65 -10.66
C ILE A 41 6.57 10.45 -9.80
N TYR A 42 5.39 9.92 -10.05
CA TYR A 42 4.83 8.76 -9.36
C TYR A 42 4.41 7.71 -10.39
N ALA A 43 4.56 6.45 -10.03
CA ALA A 43 4.14 5.32 -10.82
C ALA A 43 3.27 4.38 -9.98
N VAL A 44 2.08 4.05 -10.48
CA VAL A 44 1.19 3.06 -9.87
C VAL A 44 0.72 2.06 -10.92
N ASP A 45 0.25 0.89 -10.49
CA ASP A 45 -0.47 -0.01 -11.39
C ASP A 45 -1.68 0.72 -12.00
N ASN A 46 -1.84 0.64 -13.32
CA ASN A 46 -2.94 1.35 -14.02
C ASN A 46 -4.27 0.60 -13.92
N ARG A 47 -4.52 -0.05 -12.80
CA ARG A 47 -5.73 -0.82 -12.57
C ARG A 47 -6.28 -0.57 -11.17
N CYS A 48 -7.43 0.08 -11.09
CA CYS A 48 -8.10 0.29 -9.80
C CYS A 48 -8.42 -1.06 -9.14
N PRO A 49 -7.92 -1.33 -7.94
CA PRO A 49 -8.11 -2.61 -7.26
C PRO A 49 -9.56 -2.88 -6.85
N HIS A 50 -10.45 -1.88 -6.92
CA HIS A 50 -11.87 -2.08 -6.68
C HIS A 50 -12.50 -2.92 -7.82
N MET A 51 -12.49 -2.42 -9.07
CA MET A 51 -13.13 -3.10 -10.21
C MET A 51 -12.36 -2.96 -11.53
N GLY A 52 -11.08 -2.63 -11.47
CA GLY A 52 -10.21 -2.68 -12.66
C GLY A 52 -10.26 -1.46 -13.58
N PHE A 53 -10.84 -0.33 -13.15
CA PHE A 53 -10.87 0.89 -13.98
C PHE A 53 -9.45 1.46 -14.15
N PRO A 54 -9.08 1.94 -15.37
CA PRO A 54 -7.77 2.54 -15.60
C PRO A 54 -7.56 3.81 -14.77
N LEU A 55 -6.51 3.83 -13.95
CA LEU A 55 -6.24 4.93 -13.02
C LEU A 55 -5.64 6.17 -13.70
N ASP A 56 -5.05 6.01 -14.91
CA ASP A 56 -4.65 7.13 -15.76
C ASP A 56 -5.83 8.02 -16.19
N ARG A 57 -7.06 7.51 -16.07
CA ARG A 57 -8.30 8.27 -16.29
C ARG A 57 -8.86 8.91 -15.01
N GLY A 58 -8.15 8.80 -13.91
CA GLY A 58 -8.46 9.45 -12.66
C GLY A 58 -7.94 10.88 -12.60
N SER A 59 -7.96 11.47 -11.43
CA SER A 59 -7.38 12.78 -11.16
C SER A 59 -6.52 12.77 -9.91
N VAL A 60 -5.49 13.61 -9.90
CA VAL A 60 -4.60 13.80 -8.75
C VAL A 60 -4.83 15.20 -8.17
N CYS A 61 -5.12 15.26 -6.87
CA CYS A 61 -5.23 16.49 -6.11
C CYS A 61 -4.58 16.29 -4.73
N ASP A 62 -3.70 17.19 -4.33
CA ASP A 62 -3.00 17.13 -3.03
C ASP A 62 -2.35 15.79 -2.71
N GLY A 63 -1.78 15.12 -3.72
CA GLY A 63 -1.16 13.81 -3.58
C GLY A 63 -2.14 12.63 -3.49
N ILE A 64 -3.43 12.88 -3.67
CA ILE A 64 -4.49 11.87 -3.68
C ILE A 64 -4.92 11.57 -5.11
N LEU A 65 -4.76 10.32 -5.53
CA LEU A 65 -5.28 9.80 -6.80
C LEU A 65 -6.72 9.33 -6.61
N THR A 66 -7.65 9.92 -7.35
CA THR A 66 -9.07 9.55 -7.32
C THR A 66 -9.47 8.81 -8.60
N CYS A 67 -9.96 7.59 -8.46
CA CYS A 67 -10.55 6.81 -9.55
C CYS A 67 -11.90 7.42 -9.96
N HIS A 68 -12.10 7.72 -11.25
CA HIS A 68 -13.33 8.36 -11.71
C HIS A 68 -14.54 7.42 -11.87
N TRP A 69 -14.35 6.10 -11.68
CA TRP A 69 -15.51 5.22 -11.82
C TRP A 69 -16.35 5.16 -10.53
N HIS A 70 -15.74 4.81 -9.39
CA HIS A 70 -16.45 4.72 -8.11
C HIS A 70 -15.80 5.60 -7.01
N HIS A 71 -14.92 6.49 -7.41
CA HIS A 71 -14.27 7.48 -6.55
C HIS A 71 -13.37 6.89 -5.44
N ALA A 72 -12.81 5.69 -5.67
CA ALA A 72 -11.75 5.17 -4.80
C ALA A 72 -10.55 6.12 -4.79
N ARG A 73 -10.04 6.41 -3.59
CA ARG A 73 -8.95 7.36 -3.35
C ARG A 73 -7.72 6.62 -2.85
N PHE A 74 -6.57 6.98 -3.40
CA PHE A 74 -5.29 6.35 -3.07
C PHE A 74 -4.26 7.43 -2.78
N ASP A 75 -3.43 7.19 -1.77
CA ASP A 75 -2.21 7.96 -1.60
C ASP A 75 -1.26 7.71 -2.78
N LEU A 76 -0.89 8.77 -3.47
CA LEU A 76 -0.10 8.64 -4.70
C LEU A 76 1.32 8.12 -4.45
N THR A 77 1.85 8.33 -3.24
CA THR A 77 3.21 7.92 -2.86
C THR A 77 3.28 6.44 -2.50
N SER A 78 2.35 5.99 -1.66
CA SER A 78 2.36 4.62 -1.12
C SER A 78 1.41 3.67 -1.86
N GLY A 79 0.45 4.20 -2.63
CA GLY A 79 -0.65 3.44 -3.20
C GLY A 79 -1.73 3.07 -2.17
N GLY A 80 -1.59 3.49 -0.92
CA GLY A 80 -2.53 3.16 0.15
C GLY A 80 -3.93 3.70 -0.10
N SER A 81 -4.95 2.83 0.03
CA SER A 81 -6.34 3.22 -0.14
C SER A 81 -6.88 3.94 1.09
N PHE A 82 -7.57 5.06 0.88
CA PHE A 82 -8.35 5.75 1.91
C PHE A 82 -9.77 5.19 2.07
N ASP A 83 -10.21 4.36 1.14
CA ASP A 83 -11.57 3.88 1.08
C ASP A 83 -11.67 2.41 1.47
N LEU A 84 -12.71 2.10 2.24
CA LEU A 84 -12.94 0.79 2.87
C LEU A 84 -13.08 -0.36 1.87
N TRP A 85 -13.62 -0.07 0.70
CA TRP A 85 -14.06 -1.01 -0.30
C TRP A 85 -13.06 -1.19 -1.47
N ALA A 86 -11.92 -0.49 -1.41
CA ALA A 86 -10.83 -0.65 -2.37
C ALA A 86 -9.55 -1.10 -1.65
N ASP A 87 -8.84 -2.06 -2.21
CA ASP A 87 -7.51 -2.44 -1.75
C ASP A 87 -6.47 -1.38 -2.12
N ASP A 88 -5.24 -1.52 -1.62
CA ASP A 88 -4.14 -0.65 -2.01
C ASP A 88 -3.77 -0.91 -3.47
N VAL A 89 -3.44 0.13 -4.20
CA VAL A 89 -2.87 0.02 -5.54
C VAL A 89 -1.35 -0.13 -5.44
N PRO A 90 -0.72 -1.06 -6.17
CA PRO A 90 0.74 -1.15 -6.20
C PRO A 90 1.35 0.18 -6.68
N ALA A 91 2.25 0.74 -5.86
CA ALA A 91 3.05 1.91 -6.18
C ALA A 91 4.52 1.49 -6.35
N TYR A 92 5.19 2.08 -7.33
CA TYR A 92 6.52 1.68 -7.75
C TYR A 92 7.51 2.82 -7.56
N PRO A 93 8.72 2.56 -7.04
CA PRO A 93 9.78 3.55 -6.97
C PRO A 93 10.13 4.10 -8.36
N VAL A 94 10.27 5.42 -8.44
CA VAL A 94 10.62 6.14 -9.68
C VAL A 94 11.94 6.86 -9.50
N ASP A 95 12.78 6.80 -10.53
CA ASP A 95 13.98 7.59 -10.66
C ASP A 95 13.98 8.35 -11.99
N VAL A 96 14.48 9.59 -12.00
CA VAL A 96 14.55 10.42 -13.20
C VAL A 96 16.02 10.67 -13.52
N ARG A 97 16.47 10.17 -14.67
CA ARG A 97 17.86 10.23 -15.12
C ARG A 97 17.93 10.85 -16.51
N ALA A 98 18.65 11.94 -16.67
CA ALA A 98 18.88 12.58 -17.97
C ALA A 98 17.61 12.82 -18.80
N GLY A 99 16.46 13.13 -18.16
CA GLY A 99 15.20 13.35 -18.85
C GLY A 99 14.41 12.07 -19.17
N GLU A 100 14.84 10.93 -18.66
CA GLU A 100 14.16 9.65 -18.76
C GLU A 100 13.59 9.24 -17.41
N ILE A 101 12.41 8.60 -17.43
CA ILE A 101 11.71 8.05 -16.27
C ILE A 101 12.02 6.56 -16.20
N TRP A 102 12.54 6.12 -15.07
CA TRP A 102 12.87 4.75 -14.76
C TRP A 102 12.04 4.27 -13.58
N VAL A 103 11.53 3.05 -13.64
CA VAL A 103 10.65 2.47 -12.61
C VAL A 103 11.23 1.16 -12.11
N ASN A 104 11.25 0.96 -10.80
CA ASN A 104 11.62 -0.31 -10.20
C ASN A 104 10.38 -1.15 -9.94
N LEU A 105 10.22 -2.23 -10.68
CA LEU A 105 9.08 -3.15 -10.59
C LEU A 105 9.21 -4.18 -9.46
N ALA A 106 10.37 -4.22 -8.80
CA ALA A 106 10.51 -5.10 -7.64
C ALA A 106 9.56 -4.65 -6.52
N PRO A 107 8.89 -5.58 -5.84
CA PRO A 107 8.10 -5.23 -4.68
C PRO A 107 8.99 -4.52 -3.65
N PRO A 108 8.44 -3.53 -2.90
CA PRO A 108 9.19 -2.85 -1.84
C PRO A 108 9.88 -3.86 -0.93
N ALA A 109 11.12 -3.59 -0.54
CA ALA A 109 11.96 -4.51 0.22
C ALA A 109 11.38 -4.89 1.60
N ASP A 110 10.49 -4.06 2.16
CA ASP A 110 9.79 -4.32 3.42
C ASP A 110 8.32 -3.92 3.34
N THR A 111 7.50 -4.76 2.71
CA THR A 111 6.04 -4.61 2.70
C THR A 111 5.46 -4.72 4.11
N ASN A 112 6.10 -5.45 5.02
CA ASN A 112 5.65 -5.60 6.40
C ASN A 112 5.84 -4.32 7.22
N ALA A 113 6.90 -3.53 6.99
CA ALA A 113 7.07 -2.24 7.65
C ALA A 113 5.93 -1.28 7.30
N HIS A 114 5.56 -1.20 6.02
CA HIS A 114 4.44 -0.40 5.56
C HIS A 114 3.10 -0.84 6.22
N HIS A 115 2.81 -2.13 6.25
CA HIS A 115 1.59 -2.64 6.88
C HIS A 115 1.58 -2.47 8.40
N ARG A 116 2.75 -2.51 9.06
CA ARG A 116 2.89 -2.17 10.48
C ARG A 116 2.53 -0.72 10.76
N GLU A 117 3.11 0.21 10.00
CA GLU A 117 2.81 1.64 10.11
C GLU A 117 1.32 1.92 9.89
N ARG A 118 0.71 1.30 8.87
CA ARG A 118 -0.73 1.41 8.63
C ARG A 118 -1.57 0.84 9.77
N LEU A 119 -1.13 -0.25 10.39
CA LEU A 119 -1.81 -0.81 11.55
C LEU A 119 -1.77 0.15 12.75
N GLU A 120 -0.63 0.79 13.00
CA GLU A 120 -0.48 1.81 14.06
C GLU A 120 -1.37 3.02 13.78
N VAL A 121 -1.37 3.56 12.57
CA VAL A 121 -2.25 4.67 12.15
C VAL A 121 -3.73 4.28 12.31
N GLY A 122 -4.09 3.06 11.92
CA GLY A 122 -5.44 2.54 12.09
C GLY A 122 -5.88 2.47 13.55
N LEU A 123 -4.95 2.10 14.45
CA LEU A 123 -5.20 2.08 15.90
C LEU A 123 -5.31 3.49 16.49
N GLU A 124 -4.49 4.43 16.04
CA GLU A 124 -4.51 5.83 16.50
C GLU A 124 -5.79 6.56 16.08
N GLN A 125 -6.23 6.34 14.85
CA GLN A 125 -7.36 7.05 14.25
C GLN A 125 -8.69 6.29 14.36
N ASP A 126 -8.68 5.10 14.98
CA ASP A 126 -9.85 4.23 15.13
C ASP A 126 -10.53 3.91 13.77
N ILE A 127 -9.70 3.47 12.79
CA ILE A 127 -10.18 3.11 11.44
C ILE A 127 -10.24 1.57 11.29
N PRO A 128 -11.39 0.92 11.56
CA PRO A 128 -11.49 -0.54 11.67
C PRO A 128 -11.06 -1.28 10.41
N LEU A 129 -11.25 -0.69 9.24
CA LEU A 129 -10.86 -1.37 8.01
C LEU A 129 -9.36 -1.29 7.73
N LEU A 130 -8.72 -0.17 8.06
CA LEU A 130 -7.27 -0.08 7.97
C LEU A 130 -6.64 -1.13 8.88
N LEU A 131 -7.22 -1.33 10.07
CA LEU A 131 -6.84 -2.39 10.99
C LEU A 131 -6.98 -3.77 10.34
N GLY A 132 -8.17 -4.10 9.82
CA GLY A 132 -8.44 -5.40 9.20
C GLY A 132 -7.51 -5.70 8.03
N LYS A 133 -7.35 -4.77 7.09
CA LYS A 133 -6.44 -4.92 5.94
C LYS A 133 -4.99 -5.12 6.36
N SER A 134 -4.50 -4.29 7.29
CA SER A 134 -3.11 -4.38 7.76
C SER A 134 -2.84 -5.69 8.49
N VAL A 135 -3.78 -6.15 9.32
CA VAL A 135 -3.69 -7.46 10.00
C VAL A 135 -3.64 -8.58 8.97
N LEU A 136 -4.56 -8.61 7.99
CA LEU A 136 -4.58 -9.64 6.96
C LEU A 136 -3.26 -9.68 6.18
N LYS A 137 -2.74 -8.52 5.77
CA LYS A 137 -1.48 -8.42 5.04
C LYS A 137 -0.27 -8.88 5.86
N LEU A 138 -0.19 -8.51 7.13
CA LEU A 138 0.86 -8.99 8.03
C LEU A 138 0.76 -10.50 8.30
N MET A 139 -0.45 -11.08 8.28
CA MET A 139 -0.66 -12.52 8.46
C MET A 139 -0.40 -13.33 7.18
N GLU A 140 -0.34 -12.74 6.00
CA GLU A 140 0.10 -13.40 4.76
C GLU A 140 1.56 -13.90 4.88
N ASP A 141 2.39 -13.20 5.66
CA ASP A 141 3.71 -13.71 6.07
C ASP A 141 3.55 -14.78 7.17
N ARG A 142 3.39 -16.03 6.73
CA ARG A 142 3.23 -17.19 7.61
C ARG A 142 4.35 -17.39 8.63
N ARG A 143 5.48 -16.68 8.49
CA ARG A 143 6.64 -16.77 9.40
C ARG A 143 6.42 -15.99 10.69
N ASN A 144 5.54 -15.00 10.67
CA ASN A 144 5.35 -14.09 11.82
C ASN A 144 3.89 -13.74 12.08
N VAL A 145 3.05 -14.77 12.27
CA VAL A 145 1.62 -14.63 12.57
C VAL A 145 1.34 -13.78 13.83
N ALA A 146 2.32 -13.67 14.73
CA ALA A 146 2.19 -12.91 15.97
C ALA A 146 2.43 -11.40 15.81
N GLU A 147 2.92 -10.93 14.65
CA GLU A 147 3.30 -9.54 14.44
C GLU A 147 2.15 -8.54 14.65
N PRO A 148 0.96 -8.70 14.02
CA PRO A 148 -0.13 -7.76 14.23
C PRO A 148 -0.61 -7.70 15.69
N PHE A 149 -0.58 -8.83 16.39
CA PHE A 149 -0.93 -8.87 17.80
C PHE A 149 0.08 -8.14 18.68
N ARG A 150 1.37 -8.23 18.33
CA ARG A 150 2.44 -7.50 19.03
C ARG A 150 2.27 -5.99 18.89
N VAL A 151 1.94 -5.52 17.67
CA VAL A 151 1.66 -4.09 17.43
C VAL A 151 0.46 -3.64 18.26
N GLY A 152 -0.66 -4.38 18.22
CA GLY A 152 -1.85 -4.06 18.99
C GLY A 152 -1.61 -4.06 20.51
N LEU A 153 -0.83 -5.02 21.01
CA LEU A 153 -0.48 -5.09 22.42
C LEU A 153 0.42 -3.91 22.85
N SER A 154 1.42 -3.58 22.04
CA SER A 154 2.31 -2.43 22.26
C SER A 154 1.52 -1.12 22.30
N PHE A 155 0.60 -0.94 21.35
CA PHE A 155 -0.29 0.23 21.31
C PHE A 155 -1.19 0.29 22.54
N GLY A 156 -1.85 -0.81 22.90
CA GLY A 156 -2.74 -0.87 24.04
C GLY A 156 -2.05 -0.57 25.37
N THR A 157 -0.81 -1.05 25.56
CA THR A 157 -0.03 -0.78 26.77
C THR A 157 0.53 0.65 26.83
N ARG A 158 0.75 1.30 25.69
CA ARG A 158 1.31 2.65 25.60
C ARG A 158 0.26 3.74 25.76
N TYR A 159 -0.94 3.55 25.19
CA TYR A 159 -1.90 4.63 25.01
C TYR A 159 -3.23 4.43 25.76
N ARG A 160 -3.40 3.33 26.49
CA ARG A 160 -4.64 3.06 27.24
C ARG A 160 -4.38 3.09 28.75
N ASP A 161 -4.73 4.21 29.38
CA ASP A 161 -4.51 4.45 30.83
C ASP A 161 -5.39 3.57 31.74
N GLY A 162 -6.43 2.94 31.20
CA GLY A 162 -7.37 2.11 31.94
C GLY A 162 -6.84 0.75 32.40
N GLY A 163 -5.55 0.46 32.18
CA GLY A 163 -4.94 -0.82 32.51
C GLY A 163 -5.40 -1.99 31.64
N TRP A 164 -5.31 -3.21 32.16
CA TRP A 164 -5.64 -4.44 31.44
C TRP A 164 -7.15 -4.61 31.30
N GLY A 165 -7.68 -4.19 30.17
CA GLY A 165 -9.10 -4.26 29.84
C GLY A 165 -9.49 -5.48 29.01
N GLN A 166 -10.80 -5.58 28.71
CA GLN A 166 -11.35 -6.67 27.90
C GLN A 166 -10.69 -6.80 26.52
N GLY A 167 -10.38 -5.67 25.86
CA GLY A 167 -9.71 -5.66 24.55
C GLY A 167 -8.32 -6.29 24.58
N LEU A 168 -7.51 -5.97 25.59
CA LEU A 168 -6.19 -6.60 25.76
C LEU A 168 -6.29 -8.08 26.09
N THR A 169 -7.29 -8.48 26.89
CA THR A 169 -7.56 -9.89 27.18
C THR A 169 -7.89 -10.65 25.91
N MET A 170 -8.81 -10.13 25.09
CA MET A 170 -9.18 -10.75 23.81
C MET A 170 -7.97 -10.85 22.87
N LEU A 171 -7.21 -9.77 22.72
CA LEU A 171 -6.00 -9.73 21.88
C LEU A 171 -4.99 -10.80 22.32
N THR A 172 -4.75 -10.93 23.62
CA THR A 172 -3.83 -11.95 24.16
C THR A 172 -4.34 -13.37 23.92
N CYS A 173 -5.65 -13.61 24.10
CA CYS A 173 -6.25 -14.90 23.80
C CYS A 173 -6.07 -15.26 22.32
N PHE A 174 -6.36 -14.35 21.39
CA PHE A 174 -6.18 -14.58 19.97
C PHE A 174 -4.71 -14.78 19.58
N THR A 175 -3.78 -14.03 20.19
CA THR A 175 -2.33 -14.23 19.97
C THR A 175 -1.90 -15.65 20.30
N ASN A 176 -2.42 -16.22 21.39
CA ASN A 176 -2.11 -17.57 21.81
C ASN A 176 -2.82 -18.64 20.97
N MET A 177 -3.99 -18.33 20.43
CA MET A 177 -4.80 -19.26 19.63
C MET A 177 -4.36 -19.29 18.15
N ALA A 178 -3.93 -18.16 17.59
CA ALA A 178 -3.60 -18.05 16.17
C ALA A 178 -2.60 -19.10 15.64
N PRO A 179 -1.53 -19.48 16.38
CA PRO A 179 -0.63 -20.55 15.96
C PRO A 179 -1.29 -21.95 15.96
N LEU A 180 -2.37 -22.14 16.69
CA LEU A 180 -3.09 -23.41 16.80
C LEU A 180 -4.15 -23.60 15.74
N LEU A 181 -4.52 -22.53 15.03
CA LEU A 181 -5.49 -22.55 13.95
C LEU A 181 -4.84 -23.06 12.66
N ASP A 182 -5.61 -23.77 11.84
CA ASP A 182 -5.22 -24.12 10.49
C ASP A 182 -5.01 -22.85 9.65
N ALA A 183 -4.12 -22.94 8.64
CA ALA A 183 -3.73 -21.80 7.84
C ALA A 183 -4.92 -21.11 7.11
N GLU A 184 -5.97 -21.89 6.85
CA GLU A 184 -7.19 -21.40 6.19
C GLU A 184 -8.14 -20.66 7.15
N ASP A 185 -8.05 -20.95 8.46
CA ASP A 185 -8.92 -20.35 9.48
C ASP A 185 -8.32 -19.11 10.17
N ARG A 186 -7.01 -18.88 10.01
CA ARG A 186 -6.31 -17.73 10.62
C ARG A 186 -6.83 -16.36 10.16
N PRO A 187 -7.22 -16.15 8.89
CA PRO A 187 -7.73 -14.87 8.43
C PRO A 187 -9.19 -14.60 8.77
N ARG A 188 -9.90 -15.55 9.36
CA ARG A 188 -11.31 -15.46 9.73
C ARG A 188 -11.47 -15.20 11.23
#